data_6ac247355447078ab8decc61c361c214
#
_entry.id   6ac247355447078ab8decc61c361c214
#
_cell.length_a   1.000
_cell.length_b   1.000
_cell.length_c   1.000
_cell.angle_alpha   90.00
_cell.angle_beta   90.00
_cell.angle_gamma   90.00
#
_symmetry.space_group_name_H-M   'P 1'
#
loop_
_entity.id
_entity.type
_entity.pdbx_description
1 polymer ?
#
loop_
_entity_poly.entity_id
_entity_poly.type
_entity_poly.pdbx_seq_one_letter_code
_entity_poly.pdbx_strand_id
1 'polypeptide(L)'
;NALIVGKVTDNVEVTEATVDGDPVRLSSSGSFETSFYVPRSGKTIEIVAFDSKGNKATKRIKLERGAIQQATGPVFANLNPSGKRVSQNKDALALIIGVSDYERTPAKAAYADKDAQTFYDYAMLKLGIPASNIKELVNTNADRVDVRLAIKDWIARTTKQGRSDVYVFFAGH
;
A
#
# COMPACT_ATOMS: atom_id res chain seq x y z
N ASN A 1 -3.81 -11.97 -1.42
CA ASN A 1 -4.24 -13.30 -1.85
C ASN A 1 -4.41 -14.19 -0.62
N ALA A 2 -5.40 -15.09 -0.65
CA ALA A 2 -5.56 -16.13 0.35
C ALA A 2 -4.84 -17.39 -0.13
N LEU A 3 -4.02 -17.97 0.72
CA LEU A 3 -3.41 -19.28 0.48
C LEU A 3 -4.41 -20.36 0.89
N ILE A 4 -4.63 -21.32 0.01
CA ILE A 4 -5.48 -22.49 0.24
C ILE A 4 -4.60 -23.72 0.23
N VAL A 5 -4.57 -24.39 1.36
CA VAL A 5 -3.89 -25.68 1.52
C VAL A 5 -4.98 -26.73 1.73
N GLY A 6 -4.94 -27.78 0.95
CA GLY A 6 -5.93 -28.84 1.01
C GLY A 6 -5.30 -30.22 0.83
N LYS A 7 -6.13 -31.23 1.14
CA LYS A 7 -5.77 -32.62 0.90
C LYS A 7 -6.98 -33.35 0.31
N VAL A 8 -6.75 -34.07 -0.77
CA VAL A 8 -7.72 -34.98 -1.40
C VAL A 8 -7.28 -36.41 -1.13
N THR A 9 -8.17 -37.19 -0.62
CA THR A 9 -7.92 -38.64 -0.35
C THR A 9 -9.08 -39.47 -0.83
N ASP A 10 -8.80 -40.60 -1.39
CA ASP A 10 -9.76 -41.62 -1.80
C ASP A 10 -9.22 -43.01 -1.44
N ASN A 11 -10.06 -44.02 -1.45
CA ASN A 11 -9.66 -45.44 -1.33
C ASN A 11 -9.05 -45.99 -2.64
N VAL A 12 -9.15 -45.22 -3.71
CA VAL A 12 -8.49 -45.41 -4.99
C VAL A 12 -7.59 -44.23 -5.26
N GLU A 13 -6.76 -44.32 -6.30
CA GLU A 13 -5.88 -43.20 -6.65
C GLU A 13 -6.68 -41.98 -7.15
N VAL A 14 -6.42 -40.80 -6.57
CA VAL A 14 -6.90 -39.54 -7.07
C VAL A 14 -6.02 -39.09 -8.24
N THR A 15 -6.61 -38.98 -9.42
CA THR A 15 -5.88 -38.65 -10.66
C THR A 15 -5.81 -37.16 -10.95
N GLU A 16 -6.83 -36.40 -10.58
CA GLU A 16 -6.94 -34.99 -10.89
C GLU A 16 -7.70 -34.25 -9.79
N ALA A 17 -7.29 -33.01 -9.54
CA ALA A 17 -8.07 -32.07 -8.75
C ALA A 17 -8.01 -30.68 -9.37
N THR A 18 -9.13 -29.97 -9.30
CA THR A 18 -9.24 -28.56 -9.72
C THR A 18 -9.76 -27.70 -8.57
N VAL A 19 -9.37 -26.45 -8.53
CA VAL A 19 -9.92 -25.47 -7.62
C VAL A 19 -10.42 -24.30 -8.46
N ASP A 20 -11.74 -24.06 -8.40
CA ASP A 20 -12.44 -23.04 -9.20
C ASP A 20 -12.25 -23.22 -10.71
N GLY A 21 -12.07 -24.48 -11.16
CA GLY A 21 -11.80 -24.87 -12.53
C GLY A 21 -10.31 -24.93 -12.92
N ASP A 22 -9.41 -24.35 -12.12
CA ASP A 22 -7.97 -24.39 -12.38
C ASP A 22 -7.36 -25.69 -11.83
N PRO A 23 -6.58 -26.44 -12.63
CA PRO A 23 -5.90 -27.65 -12.18
C PRO A 23 -4.90 -27.34 -11.07
N VAL A 24 -4.87 -28.17 -10.04
CA VAL A 24 -3.89 -28.08 -8.96
C VAL A 24 -2.97 -29.31 -8.96
N ARG A 25 -1.70 -29.08 -8.66
CA ARG A 25 -0.72 -30.18 -8.55
C ARG A 25 -0.93 -30.86 -7.20
N LEU A 26 -1.19 -32.16 -7.26
CA LEU A 26 -1.23 -33.03 -6.09
C LEU A 26 0.17 -33.57 -5.77
N SER A 27 0.51 -33.57 -4.48
CA SER A 27 1.66 -34.35 -3.98
C SER A 27 1.32 -35.85 -3.93
N SER A 28 2.30 -36.69 -3.68
CA SER A 28 2.11 -38.16 -3.48
C SER A 28 1.17 -38.45 -2.30
N SER A 29 1.01 -37.55 -1.37
CA SER A 29 0.06 -37.67 -0.25
C SER A 29 -1.33 -37.10 -0.53
N GLY A 30 -1.58 -36.60 -1.77
CA GLY A 30 -2.83 -35.92 -2.17
C GLY A 30 -2.95 -34.51 -1.70
N SER A 31 -1.91 -33.89 -1.15
CA SER A 31 -1.93 -32.50 -0.69
C SER A 31 -1.71 -31.53 -1.85
N PHE A 32 -2.35 -30.39 -1.81
CA PHE A 32 -2.17 -29.31 -2.78
C PHE A 32 -2.14 -27.95 -2.08
N GLU A 33 -1.56 -26.99 -2.79
CA GLU A 33 -1.50 -25.58 -2.39
C GLU A 33 -1.81 -24.71 -3.60
N THR A 34 -2.64 -23.70 -3.41
CA THR A 34 -2.96 -22.70 -4.43
C THR A 34 -3.35 -21.37 -3.77
N SER A 35 -3.31 -20.28 -4.54
CA SER A 35 -3.64 -18.96 -4.00
C SER A 35 -4.70 -18.25 -4.87
N PHE A 36 -5.65 -17.58 -4.19
CA PHE A 36 -6.72 -16.84 -4.84
C PHE A 36 -6.83 -15.42 -4.31
N TYR A 37 -7.22 -14.54 -5.20
CA TYR A 37 -7.69 -13.23 -4.77
C TYR A 37 -9.10 -13.36 -4.18
N VAL A 38 -9.27 -12.90 -2.95
CA VAL A 38 -10.57 -12.84 -2.28
C VAL A 38 -11.05 -11.38 -2.28
N PRO A 39 -12.11 -11.04 -3.01
CA PRO A 39 -12.70 -9.70 -2.98
C PRO A 39 -13.31 -9.39 -1.61
N ARG A 40 -13.62 -8.11 -1.36
CA ARG A 40 -14.23 -7.69 -0.08
C ARG A 40 -15.59 -8.35 0.17
N SER A 41 -16.32 -8.66 -0.89
CA SER A 41 -17.61 -9.37 -0.84
C SER A 41 -17.49 -10.86 -0.50
N GLY A 42 -16.28 -11.36 -0.35
CA GLY A 42 -16.02 -12.79 -0.26
C GLY A 42 -15.99 -13.47 -1.64
N LYS A 43 -15.59 -14.73 -1.66
CA LYS A 43 -15.60 -15.57 -2.86
C LYS A 43 -15.92 -17.01 -2.46
N THR A 44 -16.84 -17.66 -3.19
CA THR A 44 -17.06 -19.10 -3.05
C THR A 44 -16.19 -19.79 -4.11
N ILE A 45 -15.36 -20.73 -3.69
CA ILE A 45 -14.56 -21.58 -4.56
C ILE A 45 -15.12 -22.99 -4.56
N GLU A 46 -14.98 -23.67 -5.69
CA GLU A 46 -15.34 -25.07 -5.86
C GLU A 46 -14.09 -25.93 -6.03
N ILE A 47 -13.94 -26.94 -5.18
CA ILE A 47 -12.88 -27.94 -5.29
C ILE A 47 -13.50 -29.20 -5.86
N VAL A 48 -12.95 -29.67 -6.96
CA VAL A 48 -13.40 -30.90 -7.62
C VAL A 48 -12.23 -31.88 -7.71
N ALA A 49 -12.47 -33.13 -7.42
CA ALA A 49 -11.47 -34.20 -7.57
C ALA A 49 -12.07 -35.38 -8.31
N PHE A 50 -11.23 -36.06 -9.08
CA PHE A 50 -11.56 -37.30 -9.80
C PHE A 50 -10.62 -38.42 -9.38
N ASP A 51 -11.20 -39.61 -9.21
CA ASP A 51 -10.44 -40.81 -9.00
C ASP A 51 -10.06 -41.48 -10.34
N SER A 52 -9.25 -42.55 -10.29
CA SER A 52 -8.85 -43.34 -11.47
C SER A 52 -10.00 -44.10 -12.12
N LYS A 53 -11.16 -44.18 -11.50
CA LYS A 53 -12.39 -44.80 -12.04
C LYS A 53 -13.36 -43.80 -12.63
N GLY A 54 -13.01 -42.51 -12.61
CA GLY A 54 -13.84 -41.42 -13.11
C GLY A 54 -14.93 -40.92 -12.13
N ASN A 55 -14.93 -41.37 -10.88
CA ASN A 55 -15.84 -40.81 -9.89
C ASN A 55 -15.41 -39.39 -9.54
N LYS A 56 -16.40 -38.54 -9.29
CA LYS A 56 -16.23 -37.11 -9.01
C LYS A 56 -16.67 -36.79 -7.60
N ALA A 57 -15.83 -36.08 -6.86
CA ALA A 57 -16.18 -35.46 -5.59
C ALA A 57 -16.08 -33.94 -5.71
N THR A 58 -17.02 -33.22 -5.09
CA THR A 58 -17.07 -31.73 -5.16
C THR A 58 -17.27 -31.18 -3.75
N LYS A 59 -16.48 -30.14 -3.42
CA LYS A 59 -16.62 -29.37 -2.18
C LYS A 59 -16.61 -27.89 -2.46
N ARG A 60 -17.55 -27.15 -1.90
CA ARG A 60 -17.60 -25.68 -1.97
C ARG A 60 -17.14 -25.09 -0.66
N ILE A 61 -16.29 -24.06 -0.73
CA ILE A 61 -15.80 -23.33 0.43
C ILE A 61 -16.03 -21.85 0.19
N LYS A 62 -16.71 -21.20 1.13
CA LYS A 62 -16.87 -19.75 1.12
C LYS A 62 -15.66 -19.13 1.80
N LEU A 63 -14.94 -18.33 1.03
CA LEU A 63 -13.83 -17.52 1.52
C LEU A 63 -14.37 -16.13 1.88
N GLU A 64 -14.19 -15.74 3.11
CA GLU A 64 -14.49 -14.40 3.54
C GLU A 64 -13.19 -13.67 3.86
N ARG A 65 -13.08 -12.43 3.42
CA ARG A 65 -11.99 -11.59 3.87
C ARG A 65 -12.24 -11.30 5.33
N GLY A 66 -11.43 -11.87 6.22
CA GLY A 66 -11.47 -11.50 7.63
C GLY A 66 -11.44 -9.98 7.74
N ALA A 67 -12.28 -9.42 8.60
CA ALA A 67 -12.12 -8.02 8.96
C ALA A 67 -10.62 -7.81 9.23
N ILE A 68 -10.02 -6.83 8.55
CA ILE A 68 -8.66 -6.43 8.87
C ILE A 68 -8.74 -6.12 10.37
N GLN A 69 -8.24 -7.02 11.21
CA GLN A 69 -7.86 -6.61 12.54
C GLN A 69 -6.92 -5.45 12.26
N GLN A 70 -7.40 -4.24 12.46
CA GLN A 70 -6.51 -3.10 12.51
C GLN A 70 -5.41 -3.56 13.44
N ALA A 71 -4.23 -3.76 12.87
CA ALA A 71 -3.07 -4.06 13.67
C ALA A 71 -3.14 -3.03 14.79
N THR A 72 -3.13 -3.48 16.02
CA THR A 72 -2.97 -2.62 17.19
C THR A 72 -1.53 -2.13 17.16
N GLY A 73 -1.20 -1.44 16.07
CA GLY A 73 0.02 -0.67 15.96
C GLY A 73 -0.04 0.48 16.97
N PRO A 74 1.09 1.06 17.28
CA PRO A 74 1.12 2.20 18.18
C PRO A 74 0.09 3.23 17.70
N VAL A 75 -0.83 3.63 18.59
CA VAL A 75 -1.79 4.69 18.30
C VAL A 75 -0.99 5.98 18.28
N PHE A 76 -0.65 6.44 17.08
CA PHE A 76 -0.03 7.75 16.92
C PHE A 76 -1.08 8.83 17.15
N ALA A 77 -0.73 9.86 17.90
CA ALA A 77 -1.56 11.06 17.98
C ALA A 77 -1.70 11.64 16.57
N ASN A 78 -2.89 12.18 16.27
CA ASN A 78 -3.11 12.87 15.00
C ASN A 78 -2.07 13.97 14.83
N LEU A 79 -1.54 14.09 13.61
CA LEU A 79 -0.65 15.18 13.26
C LEU A 79 -1.45 16.48 13.38
N ASN A 80 -1.26 17.20 14.49
CA ASN A 80 -1.98 18.44 14.76
C ASN A 80 -1.01 19.61 14.64
N PRO A 81 -1.06 20.38 13.55
CA PRO A 81 -0.22 21.56 13.37
C PRO A 81 -0.59 22.70 14.29
N SER A 82 -1.80 22.70 14.87
CA SER A 82 -2.24 23.76 15.78
C SER A 82 -1.48 23.74 17.12
N GLY A 83 -1.54 24.84 17.84
CA GLY A 83 -0.93 25.00 19.17
C GLY A 83 0.41 25.72 19.15
N LYS A 84 1.24 25.53 20.20
CA LYS A 84 2.49 26.30 20.40
C LYS A 84 3.48 26.08 19.26
N ARG A 85 3.94 27.20 18.68
CA ARG A 85 5.03 27.20 17.69
C ARG A 85 6.36 26.93 18.36
N VAL A 86 7.26 26.29 17.61
CA VAL A 86 8.66 26.14 18.01
C VAL A 86 9.52 27.28 17.46
N SER A 87 10.73 27.41 17.96
CA SER A 87 11.72 28.35 17.43
C SER A 87 12.04 28.02 15.96
N GLN A 88 12.28 29.05 15.15
CA GLN A 88 12.61 28.84 13.74
C GLN A 88 13.96 28.14 13.59
N ASN A 89 13.98 27.07 12.77
CA ASN A 89 15.19 26.48 12.22
C ASN A 89 15.41 27.05 10.80
N LYS A 90 16.16 28.13 10.71
CA LYS A 90 16.38 28.89 9.47
C LYS A 90 17.17 28.14 8.39
N ASP A 91 17.87 27.09 8.79
CA ASP A 91 18.69 26.27 7.87
C ASP A 91 17.98 24.96 7.49
N ALA A 92 16.84 24.64 8.06
CA ALA A 92 16.03 23.49 7.68
C ALA A 92 15.20 23.74 6.41
N LEU A 93 14.99 22.68 5.64
CA LEU A 93 14.19 22.69 4.41
C LEU A 93 13.15 21.57 4.43
N ALA A 94 12.02 21.78 3.73
CA ALA A 94 11.06 20.72 3.47
C ALA A 94 10.66 20.68 2.01
N LEU A 95 10.74 19.49 1.40
CA LEU A 95 10.11 19.16 0.12
C LEU A 95 8.88 18.31 0.43
N ILE A 96 7.72 18.82 0.04
CA ILE A 96 6.42 18.20 0.33
C ILE A 96 5.75 17.87 -1.00
N ILE A 97 5.39 16.60 -1.20
CA ILE A 97 4.78 16.13 -2.42
C ILE A 97 3.47 15.41 -2.07
N GLY A 98 2.36 15.86 -2.67
CA GLY A 98 1.03 15.28 -2.48
C GLY A 98 0.32 15.07 -3.81
N VAL A 99 0.10 13.82 -4.23
CA VAL A 99 -0.57 13.53 -5.49
C VAL A 99 -1.82 12.69 -5.22
N SER A 100 -2.98 13.32 -5.25
CA SER A 100 -4.28 12.67 -5.09
C SER A 100 -4.90 12.23 -6.42
N ASP A 101 -4.66 12.99 -7.49
CA ASP A 101 -5.17 12.74 -8.84
C ASP A 101 -4.01 12.60 -9.83
N TYR A 102 -4.05 11.55 -10.64
CA TYR A 102 -3.05 11.24 -11.66
C TYR A 102 -3.64 11.43 -13.05
N GLU A 103 -3.08 12.32 -13.86
CA GLU A 103 -3.60 12.64 -15.21
C GLU A 103 -3.62 11.45 -16.17
N ARG A 104 -2.71 10.50 -15.99
CA ARG A 104 -2.50 9.39 -16.95
C ARG A 104 -3.04 8.04 -16.46
N THR A 105 -3.67 7.97 -15.33
CA THR A 105 -4.19 6.72 -14.76
C THR A 105 -5.44 7.00 -13.92
N PRO A 106 -6.41 6.08 -13.89
CA PRO A 106 -7.58 6.22 -13.02
C PRO A 106 -7.27 6.00 -11.53
N ALA A 107 -6.00 5.74 -11.18
CA ALA A 107 -5.59 5.58 -9.79
C ALA A 107 -5.78 6.89 -9.03
N LYS A 108 -6.25 6.79 -7.81
CA LYS A 108 -6.42 7.93 -6.91
C LYS A 108 -5.81 7.61 -5.55
N ALA A 109 -5.07 8.55 -5.02
CA ALA A 109 -4.60 8.51 -3.64
C ALA A 109 -5.41 9.51 -2.82
N ALA A 110 -6.59 9.07 -2.36
CA ALA A 110 -7.50 9.94 -1.62
C ALA A 110 -6.78 10.62 -0.45
N TYR A 111 -6.97 11.94 -0.33
CA TYR A 111 -6.40 12.80 0.71
C TYR A 111 -4.91 13.12 0.62
N ALA A 112 -4.16 12.62 -0.36
CA ALA A 112 -2.72 12.89 -0.46
C ALA A 112 -2.37 14.37 -0.56
N ASP A 113 -3.18 15.16 -1.24
CA ASP A 113 -3.09 16.62 -1.32
C ASP A 113 -3.34 17.28 0.05
N LYS A 114 -4.31 16.80 0.81
CA LYS A 114 -4.62 17.29 2.17
C LYS A 114 -3.56 16.91 3.19
N ASP A 115 -3.00 15.72 3.04
CA ASP A 115 -1.90 15.25 3.87
C ASP A 115 -0.65 16.13 3.65
N ALA A 116 -0.38 16.49 2.39
CA ALA A 116 0.70 17.42 2.04
C ALA A 116 0.47 18.80 2.70
N GLN A 117 -0.73 19.35 2.59
CA GLN A 117 -1.08 20.63 3.22
C GLN A 117 -0.96 20.58 4.75
N THR A 118 -1.41 19.49 5.36
CA THR A 118 -1.29 19.28 6.81
C THR A 118 0.17 19.20 7.24
N PHE A 119 0.99 18.52 6.44
CA PHE A 119 2.42 18.44 6.73
C PHE A 119 3.13 19.78 6.50
N TYR A 120 2.69 20.60 5.53
CA TYR A 120 3.19 21.97 5.34
C TYR A 120 3.03 22.80 6.63
N ASP A 121 1.82 22.80 7.19
CA ASP A 121 1.54 23.50 8.43
C ASP A 121 2.35 22.95 9.61
N TYR A 122 2.50 21.64 9.68
CA TYR A 122 3.34 20.98 10.68
C TYR A 122 4.82 21.36 10.54
N ALA A 123 5.34 21.38 9.33
CA ALA A 123 6.73 21.76 9.04
C ALA A 123 7.00 23.20 9.50
N MET A 124 6.07 24.11 9.23
CA MET A 124 6.17 25.50 9.62
C MET A 124 6.06 25.72 11.14
N LEU A 125 5.09 25.05 11.77
CA LEU A 125 4.71 25.31 13.16
C LEU A 125 5.45 24.45 14.17
N LYS A 126 5.79 23.22 13.81
CA LYS A 126 6.37 22.20 14.72
C LYS A 126 7.81 21.85 14.42
N LEU A 127 8.25 21.95 13.15
CA LEU A 127 9.66 21.80 12.80
C LEU A 127 10.37 23.15 12.69
N GLY A 128 9.61 24.25 12.74
CA GLY A 128 10.15 25.62 12.70
C GLY A 128 10.74 26.02 11.37
N ILE A 129 10.38 25.33 10.28
CA ILE A 129 10.91 25.59 8.94
C ILE A 129 10.27 26.87 8.41
N PRO A 130 11.05 27.88 7.97
CA PRO A 130 10.50 29.06 7.33
C PRO A 130 9.73 28.72 6.06
N ALA A 131 8.62 29.38 5.78
CA ALA A 131 7.83 29.16 4.57
C ALA A 131 8.67 29.30 3.27
N SER A 132 9.68 30.18 3.27
CA SER A 132 10.62 30.32 2.16
C SER A 132 11.49 29.09 1.88
N ASN A 133 11.60 28.21 2.87
CA ASN A 133 12.39 26.99 2.80
C ASN A 133 11.49 25.73 2.66
N ILE A 134 10.21 25.92 2.39
CA ILE A 134 9.28 24.83 2.10
C ILE A 134 8.92 24.88 0.62
N LYS A 135 9.14 23.78 -0.07
CA LYS A 135 8.67 23.57 -1.44
C LYS A 135 7.57 22.54 -1.44
N GLU A 136 6.37 22.95 -1.82
CA GLU A 136 5.20 22.10 -1.93
C GLU A 136 4.89 21.84 -3.40
N LEU A 137 4.68 20.59 -3.75
CA LEU A 137 4.28 20.11 -5.07
C LEU A 137 3.03 19.27 -4.91
N VAL A 138 1.90 19.72 -5.48
CA VAL A 138 0.60 19.06 -5.33
C VAL A 138 -0.03 18.81 -6.69
N ASN A 139 -0.55 17.61 -6.90
CA ASN A 139 -1.27 17.18 -8.09
C ASN A 139 -0.53 17.54 -9.40
N THR A 140 -1.10 18.39 -10.24
CA THR A 140 -0.53 18.81 -11.53
C THR A 140 0.84 19.51 -11.42
N ASN A 141 1.15 20.09 -10.26
CA ASN A 141 2.44 20.71 -9.98
C ASN A 141 3.47 19.73 -9.41
N ALA A 142 3.14 18.44 -9.35
CA ALA A 142 4.01 17.37 -8.87
C ALA A 142 4.35 16.40 -10.00
N ASP A 143 4.59 16.91 -11.18
CA ASP A 143 5.01 16.07 -12.29
C ASP A 143 6.45 15.58 -12.11
N ARG A 144 6.87 14.65 -12.98
CA ARG A 144 8.22 14.06 -12.93
C ARG A 144 9.33 15.11 -13.07
N VAL A 145 9.09 16.16 -13.85
CA VAL A 145 10.07 17.22 -14.09
C VAL A 145 10.18 18.10 -12.85
N ASP A 146 9.06 18.52 -12.27
CA ASP A 146 9.01 19.35 -11.08
C ASP A 146 9.65 18.68 -9.88
N VAL A 147 9.32 17.40 -9.62
CA VAL A 147 9.94 16.61 -8.54
C VAL A 147 11.46 16.49 -8.78
N ARG A 148 11.88 16.21 -10.00
CA ARG A 148 13.31 16.11 -10.35
C ARG A 148 14.04 17.43 -10.12
N LEU A 149 13.46 18.55 -10.53
CA LEU A 149 14.02 19.89 -10.33
C LEU A 149 14.07 20.24 -8.84
N ALA A 150 13.03 19.91 -8.09
CA ALA A 150 13.03 20.12 -6.65
C ALA A 150 14.18 19.36 -5.95
N ILE A 151 14.43 18.13 -6.32
CA ILE A 151 15.48 17.29 -5.72
C ILE A 151 16.87 17.73 -6.20
N LYS A 152 17.07 17.81 -7.53
CA LYS A 152 18.43 18.02 -8.10
C LYS A 152 18.90 19.45 -8.08
N ASP A 153 17.99 20.40 -8.07
CA ASP A 153 18.32 21.80 -8.19
C ASP A 153 17.96 22.57 -6.91
N TRP A 154 16.70 22.60 -6.51
CA TRP A 154 16.26 23.41 -5.38
C TRP A 154 16.88 22.95 -4.06
N ILE A 155 16.81 21.65 -3.71
CA ILE A 155 17.44 21.12 -2.48
C ILE A 155 18.95 21.39 -2.54
N ALA A 156 19.62 21.05 -3.65
CA ALA A 156 21.06 21.18 -3.77
C ALA A 156 21.54 22.63 -3.60
N ARG A 157 20.79 23.62 -4.12
CA ARG A 157 21.17 25.05 -4.01
C ARG A 157 20.82 25.66 -2.67
N THR A 158 19.79 25.14 -2.00
CA THR A 158 19.28 25.73 -0.74
C THR A 158 19.94 25.11 0.49
N THR A 159 20.41 23.87 0.38
CA THR A 159 21.08 23.15 1.47
C THR A 159 22.42 23.75 1.83
N LYS A 160 22.66 24.00 3.09
CA LYS A 160 23.97 24.40 3.66
C LYS A 160 24.63 23.18 4.28
N GLN A 161 25.77 22.79 3.72
CA GLN A 161 26.49 21.60 4.15
C GLN A 161 26.80 21.63 5.66
N GLY A 162 26.48 20.53 6.36
CA GLY A 162 26.71 20.38 7.79
C GLY A 162 25.78 21.21 8.70
N ARG A 163 24.79 21.91 8.13
CA ARG A 163 23.88 22.78 8.90
C ARG A 163 22.40 22.57 8.60
N SER A 164 22.05 22.11 7.39
CA SER A 164 20.66 21.96 7.00
C SER A 164 20.11 20.60 7.35
N ASP A 165 18.96 20.58 8.02
CA ASP A 165 18.08 19.42 8.09
C ASP A 165 17.16 19.43 6.86
N VAL A 166 17.08 18.33 6.14
CA VAL A 166 16.22 18.20 4.96
C VAL A 166 15.11 17.19 5.24
N TYR A 167 13.89 17.67 5.21
CA TYR A 167 12.69 16.86 5.38
C TYR A 167 12.05 16.61 4.02
N VAL A 168 11.71 15.37 3.73
CA VAL A 168 10.99 15.00 2.52
C VAL A 168 9.72 14.26 2.93
N PHE A 169 8.58 14.78 2.53
CA PHE A 169 7.27 14.17 2.72
C PHE A 169 6.70 13.79 1.36
N PHE A 170 6.16 12.59 1.26
CA PHE A 170 5.47 12.12 0.06
C PHE A 170 4.17 11.41 0.45
N ALA A 171 3.07 11.84 -0.15
CA ALA A 171 1.79 11.17 -0.13
C ALA A 171 1.31 10.94 -1.57
N GLY A 172 0.99 9.69 -1.92
CA GLY A 172 0.61 9.30 -3.26
C GLY A 172 0.91 7.84 -3.56
N HIS A 173 0.86 7.46 -4.84
CA HIS A 173 1.20 6.13 -5.34
C HIS A 173 2.53 6.13 -6.08
#